data_c2fec19e23e8d6c427e35176e1e836e4
#
_entry.id   c2fec19e23e8d6c427e35176e1e836e4
#
_cell.length_a   1.000
_cell.length_b   1.000
_cell.length_c   1.000
_cell.angle_alpha   90.00
_cell.angle_beta   90.00
_cell.angle_gamma   90.00
#
_symmetry.space_group_name_H-M   'P 1'
#
loop_
_entity.id
_entity.type
_entity.pdbx_description
1 polymer ?
#
loop_
_entity_poly.entity_id
_entity_poly.type
_entity_poly.pdbx_seq_one_letter_code
_entity_poly.pdbx_strand_id
1 'polypeptide(L)'
;MMQVFSTELAEREGIYGAVIIQRLAYVIMKRKSSENHKEGYAEHKYWYTTGIMGLLRDLPYISYVHIRGTIDGLVSRGLLQKIVFKQTKERGRRPNWYTFTADGWRMLYEFHII
;
A
#
# COMPACT_ATOMS: atom_id res chain seq x y z
N MET A 1 -2.46 19.27 -4.86
CA MET A 1 -2.08 18.71 -3.56
C MET A 1 -0.59 18.44 -3.55
N MET A 2 0.10 18.99 -2.59
CA MET A 2 1.53 18.77 -2.47
C MET A 2 1.79 17.41 -1.83
N GLN A 3 2.54 16.56 -2.52
CA GLN A 3 2.96 15.29 -1.94
C GLN A 3 4.23 15.49 -1.13
N VAL A 4 4.16 15.10 0.15
CA VAL A 4 5.30 15.13 1.05
C VAL A 4 5.82 13.71 1.20
N PHE A 5 7.11 13.52 1.08
CA PHE A 5 7.72 12.21 1.31
C PHE A 5 9.01 12.36 2.11
N SER A 6 9.37 11.31 2.84
CA SER A 6 10.61 11.27 3.60
C SER A 6 11.81 11.17 2.67
N THR A 7 12.78 12.07 2.80
CA THR A 7 14.02 12.02 2.03
C THR A 7 14.85 10.77 2.36
N GLU A 8 14.84 10.35 3.62
CA GLU A 8 15.54 9.14 4.06
C GLU A 8 14.93 7.90 3.41
N LEU A 9 13.60 7.81 3.38
CA LEU A 9 12.92 6.72 2.71
C LEU A 9 13.20 6.74 1.20
N ALA A 10 13.23 7.93 0.59
CA ALA A 10 13.53 8.08 -0.83
C ALA A 10 14.96 7.66 -1.17
N GLU A 11 15.92 7.89 -0.29
CA GLU A 11 17.31 7.41 -0.48
C GLU A 11 17.37 5.89 -0.50
N ARG A 12 16.60 5.24 0.35
CA ARG A 12 16.57 3.78 0.46
C ARG A 12 15.75 3.12 -0.63
N GLU A 13 14.57 3.64 -0.93
CA GLU A 13 13.58 2.98 -1.79
C GLU A 13 13.42 3.66 -3.16
N GLY A 14 14.12 4.76 -3.40
CA GLY A 14 13.89 5.61 -4.55
C GLY A 14 12.70 6.53 -4.32
N ILE A 15 12.61 7.60 -5.12
CA ILE A 15 11.55 8.61 -4.99
C ILE A 15 10.18 7.97 -5.21
N TYR A 16 10.01 7.21 -6.28
CA TYR A 16 8.73 6.56 -6.58
C TYR A 16 8.36 5.51 -5.53
N GLY A 17 9.35 4.74 -5.06
CA GLY A 17 9.11 3.78 -3.97
C GLY A 17 8.63 4.46 -2.71
N ALA A 18 9.25 5.57 -2.32
CA ALA A 18 8.85 6.36 -1.15
C ALA A 18 7.42 6.89 -1.28
N VAL A 19 7.06 7.43 -2.45
CA VAL A 19 5.72 7.96 -2.71
C VAL A 19 4.67 6.84 -2.62
N ILE A 20 4.95 5.68 -3.20
CA ILE A 20 4.04 4.53 -3.16
C ILE A 20 3.82 4.05 -1.71
N ILE A 21 4.91 3.89 -0.96
CA ILE A 21 4.86 3.45 0.43
C ILE A 21 4.04 4.43 1.28
N GLN A 22 4.30 5.72 1.14
CA GLN A 22 3.58 6.74 1.89
C GLN A 22 2.10 6.82 1.51
N ARG A 23 1.76 6.62 0.24
CA ARG A 23 0.37 6.56 -0.20
C ARG A 23 -0.37 5.38 0.43
N LEU A 24 0.25 4.20 0.43
CA LEU A 24 -0.32 3.02 1.10
C LEU A 24 -0.55 3.29 2.59
N ALA A 25 0.45 3.81 3.27
CA ALA A 25 0.37 4.12 4.70
C ALA A 25 -0.75 5.11 4.98
N TYR A 26 -0.84 6.18 4.20
CA TYR A 26 -1.86 7.21 4.35
C TYR A 26 -3.27 6.63 4.23
N VAL A 27 -3.53 5.85 3.19
CA VAL A 27 -4.86 5.28 2.95
C VAL A 27 -5.23 4.30 4.07
N ILE A 28 -4.32 3.43 4.47
CA ILE A 28 -4.56 2.44 5.53
C ILE A 28 -4.82 3.15 6.86
N MET A 29 -4.02 4.14 7.21
CA MET A 29 -4.19 4.90 8.46
C MET A 29 -5.51 5.68 8.46
N LYS A 30 -5.90 6.24 7.32
CA LYS A 30 -7.16 6.94 7.18
C LYS A 30 -8.36 6.01 7.41
N ARG A 31 -8.29 4.77 6.92
CA ARG A 31 -9.34 3.76 7.17
C ARG A 31 -9.44 3.42 8.65
N LYS A 32 -8.31 3.30 9.32
CA LYS A 32 -8.25 3.01 10.75
C LYS A 32 -8.94 4.10 11.59
N SER A 33 -8.80 5.36 11.19
CA SER A 33 -9.40 6.50 11.90
C SER A 33 -10.79 6.87 11.39
N SER A 34 -11.32 6.18 10.37
CA SER A 34 -12.65 6.43 9.82
C SER A 34 -13.74 5.91 10.76
N GLU A 35 -14.89 6.59 10.78
CA GLU A 35 -16.07 6.14 11.49
C GLU A 35 -16.64 4.82 10.94
N ASN A 36 -16.43 4.57 9.65
CA ASN A 36 -16.83 3.32 9.00
C ASN A 36 -15.69 2.30 9.05
N HIS A 37 -15.49 1.71 10.22
CA HIS A 37 -14.39 0.77 10.48
C HIS A 37 -14.49 -0.56 9.73
N LYS A 38 -15.59 -0.83 9.04
CA LYS A 38 -15.79 -2.13 8.36
C LYS A 38 -15.17 -2.18 6.98
N GLU A 39 -15.03 -1.04 6.32
CA GLU A 39 -14.47 -0.99 4.98
C GLU A 39 -12.98 -1.27 4.99
N GLY A 40 -12.57 -2.30 4.23
CA GLY A 40 -11.17 -2.69 4.14
C GLY A 40 -10.61 -3.33 5.40
N TYR A 41 -11.46 -3.82 6.31
CA TYR A 41 -11.02 -4.50 7.53
C TYR A 41 -11.16 -6.01 7.37
N ALA A 42 -10.07 -6.73 7.57
CA ALA A 42 -10.05 -8.18 7.55
C ALA A 42 -8.85 -8.69 8.38
N GLU A 43 -8.98 -9.87 8.99
CA GLU A 43 -7.92 -10.50 9.78
C GLU A 43 -7.35 -9.57 10.86
N HIS A 44 -8.22 -8.77 11.49
CA HIS A 44 -7.87 -7.79 12.51
C HIS A 44 -6.95 -6.66 12.04
N LYS A 45 -6.95 -6.37 10.71
CA LYS A 45 -6.12 -5.35 10.08
C LYS A 45 -6.91 -4.53 9.08
N TYR A 46 -6.42 -3.33 8.82
CA TYR A 46 -6.93 -2.47 7.74
C TYR A 46 -6.05 -2.61 6.51
N TRP A 47 -6.68 -2.67 5.35
CA TRP A 47 -6.03 -3.02 4.08
C TRP A 47 -6.25 -1.94 3.04
N TYR A 48 -5.28 -1.81 2.12
CA TYR A 48 -5.44 -1.09 0.87
C TYR A 48 -6.15 -2.01 -0.11
N THR A 49 -7.36 -1.64 -0.52
CA THR A 49 -8.29 -2.58 -1.16
C THR A 49 -8.42 -2.44 -2.69
N THR A 50 -7.81 -1.41 -3.27
CA THR A 50 -7.96 -1.13 -4.71
C THR A 50 -6.82 -1.70 -5.57
N GLY A 51 -5.83 -2.34 -4.96
CA GLY A 51 -4.77 -3.03 -5.66
C GLY A 51 -3.85 -2.10 -6.45
N ILE A 52 -3.07 -2.71 -7.35
CA ILE A 52 -2.12 -1.97 -8.19
C ILE A 52 -2.84 -0.97 -9.11
N MET A 53 -4.01 -1.32 -9.63
CA MET A 53 -4.77 -0.41 -10.49
C MET A 53 -5.26 0.82 -9.73
N GLY A 54 -5.60 0.66 -8.45
CA GLY A 54 -5.94 1.79 -7.59
C GLY A 54 -4.76 2.72 -7.37
N LEU A 55 -3.57 2.16 -7.17
CA LEU A 55 -2.34 2.97 -7.05
C LEU A 55 -2.03 3.70 -8.35
N LEU A 56 -2.20 3.07 -9.51
CA LEU A 56 -2.04 3.72 -10.81
C LEU A 56 -2.98 4.92 -10.97
N ARG A 57 -4.22 4.76 -10.56
CA ARG A 57 -5.21 5.85 -10.61
C ARG A 57 -4.84 7.00 -9.67
N ASP A 58 -4.37 6.67 -8.48
CA ASP A 58 -3.99 7.67 -7.46
C ASP A 58 -2.66 8.35 -7.76
N LEU A 59 -1.76 7.64 -8.45
CA LEU A 59 -0.41 8.09 -8.78
C LEU A 59 -0.15 7.96 -10.29
N PRO A 60 -0.88 8.73 -11.12
CA PRO A 60 -0.86 8.53 -12.57
C PRO A 60 0.48 8.87 -13.24
N TYR A 61 1.36 9.56 -12.54
CA TYR A 61 2.70 9.90 -13.03
C TYR A 61 3.73 8.78 -12.79
N ILE A 62 3.34 7.69 -12.13
CA ILE A 62 4.21 6.53 -11.91
C ILE A 62 3.73 5.38 -12.79
N SER A 63 4.65 4.75 -13.53
CA SER A 63 4.30 3.67 -14.44
C SER A 63 3.87 2.40 -13.69
N TYR A 64 3.07 1.59 -14.38
CA TYR A 64 2.63 0.28 -13.87
C TYR A 64 3.83 -0.60 -13.47
N VAL A 65 4.88 -0.60 -14.28
CA VAL A 65 6.09 -1.41 -14.01
C VAL A 65 6.74 -0.99 -12.70
N HIS A 66 6.85 0.31 -12.44
CA HIS A 66 7.42 0.82 -11.19
C HIS A 66 6.55 0.49 -9.98
N ILE A 67 5.23 0.67 -10.10
CA ILE A 67 4.31 0.36 -9.01
C ILE A 67 4.35 -1.13 -8.68
N ARG A 68 4.23 -1.98 -9.69
CA ARG A 68 4.26 -3.42 -9.50
C ARG A 68 5.60 -3.89 -8.92
N GLY A 69 6.70 -3.39 -9.45
CA GLY A 69 8.03 -3.74 -8.95
C GLY A 69 8.23 -3.35 -7.49
N THR A 70 7.76 -2.18 -7.10
CA THR A 70 7.82 -1.71 -5.72
C THR A 70 6.97 -2.61 -4.80
N ILE A 71 5.74 -2.88 -5.18
CA ILE A 71 4.83 -3.72 -4.39
C ILE A 71 5.38 -5.14 -4.25
N ASP A 72 5.78 -5.76 -5.35
CA ASP A 72 6.33 -7.12 -5.34
C ASP A 72 7.62 -7.19 -4.51
N GLY A 73 8.47 -6.18 -4.60
CA GLY A 73 9.68 -6.07 -3.79
C GLY A 73 9.40 -5.96 -2.29
N LEU A 74 8.40 -5.16 -1.92
CA LEU A 74 8.00 -5.02 -0.52
C LEU A 74 7.42 -6.32 0.04
N VAL A 75 6.59 -7.02 -0.75
CA VAL A 75 6.04 -8.32 -0.35
C VAL A 75 7.17 -9.34 -0.18
N SER A 76 8.09 -9.39 -1.13
CA SER A 76 9.22 -10.33 -1.11
C SER A 76 10.17 -10.10 0.08
N ARG A 77 10.32 -8.85 0.52
CA ARG A 77 11.13 -8.50 1.70
C ARG A 77 10.38 -8.64 3.03
N GLY A 78 9.12 -9.07 3.00
CA GLY A 78 8.32 -9.24 4.21
C GLY A 78 7.82 -7.94 4.85
N LEU A 79 7.79 -6.85 4.09
CA LEU A 79 7.31 -5.54 4.56
C LEU A 79 5.84 -5.30 4.27
N LEU A 80 5.31 -5.95 3.22
CA LEU A 80 3.88 -5.98 2.90
C LEU A 80 3.38 -7.41 2.88
N GLN A 81 2.14 -7.59 3.24
CA GLN A 81 1.40 -8.84 3.02
C GLN A 81 0.22 -8.56 2.11
N LYS A 82 -0.24 -9.60 1.40
CA LYS A 82 -1.35 -9.47 0.45
C LYS A 82 -2.39 -10.54 0.66
N ILE A 83 -3.65 -10.21 0.35
CA ILE A 83 -4.72 -11.17 0.16
C ILE A 83 -5.02 -11.24 -1.33
N VAL A 84 -4.99 -12.45 -1.88
CA VAL A 84 -5.36 -12.73 -3.27
C VAL A 84 -6.73 -13.37 -3.25
N PHE A 85 -7.69 -12.80 -3.99
CA PHE A 85 -9.04 -13.32 -4.06
C PHE A 85 -9.19 -14.22 -5.27
N LYS A 86 -9.91 -15.34 -5.09
CA LYS A 86 -10.21 -16.25 -6.19
C LYS A 86 -11.14 -15.57 -7.20
N GLN A 87 -10.81 -15.71 -8.47
CA GLN A 87 -11.68 -15.30 -9.56
C GLN A 87 -12.86 -16.27 -9.64
N THR A 88 -14.08 -15.75 -9.66
CA THR A 88 -15.28 -16.54 -9.86
C THR A 88 -16.04 -16.04 -11.09
N LYS A 89 -16.85 -16.90 -11.71
CA LYS A 89 -17.68 -16.52 -12.84
C LYS A 89 -18.67 -15.41 -12.48
N GLU A 90 -19.13 -15.38 -11.24
CA GLU A 90 -20.16 -14.43 -10.79
C GLU A 90 -19.59 -13.08 -10.36
N ARG A 91 -18.39 -13.05 -9.80
CA ARG A 91 -17.81 -11.84 -9.21
C ARG A 91 -16.70 -11.23 -10.05
N GLY A 92 -16.20 -11.95 -11.05
CA GLY A 92 -15.07 -11.48 -11.82
C GLY A 92 -13.79 -11.43 -10.98
N ARG A 93 -12.84 -10.62 -11.43
CA ARG A 93 -11.54 -10.48 -10.79
C ARG A 93 -11.55 -9.37 -9.74
N ARG A 94 -11.30 -9.72 -8.49
CA ARG A 94 -11.15 -8.75 -7.42
C ARG A 94 -9.69 -8.29 -7.31
N PRO A 95 -9.44 -6.99 -7.00
CA PRO A 95 -8.08 -6.53 -6.75
C PRO A 95 -7.50 -7.19 -5.50
N ASN A 96 -6.19 -7.40 -5.49
CA ASN A 96 -5.49 -7.86 -4.30
C ASN A 96 -5.52 -6.77 -3.22
N TRP A 97 -5.62 -7.19 -1.99
CA TRP A 97 -5.54 -6.29 -0.84
C TRP A 97 -4.13 -6.33 -0.26
N TYR A 98 -3.63 -5.18 0.18
CA TYR A 98 -2.29 -5.04 0.74
C TYR A 98 -2.33 -4.33 2.08
N THR A 99 -1.49 -4.76 3.01
CA THR A 99 -1.23 -4.04 4.26
C THR A 99 0.21 -4.27 4.70
N PHE A 100 0.71 -3.42 5.59
CA PHE A 100 2.05 -3.59 6.12
C PHE A 100 2.09 -4.71 7.15
N THR A 101 3.19 -5.47 7.15
CA THR A 101 3.50 -6.42 8.21
C THR A 101 4.01 -5.67 9.45
N ALA A 102 4.26 -6.38 10.54
CA ALA A 102 4.90 -5.77 11.72
C ALA A 102 6.23 -5.11 11.36
N ASP A 103 7.03 -5.77 10.52
CA ASP A 103 8.30 -5.21 10.04
C ASP A 103 8.09 -3.99 9.15
N GLY A 104 7.04 -4.00 8.32
CA GLY A 104 6.67 -2.85 7.50
C GLY A 104 6.26 -1.66 8.34
N TRP A 105 5.43 -1.86 9.37
CA TRP A 105 5.05 -0.78 10.30
C TRP A 105 6.25 -0.22 11.05
N ARG A 106 7.18 -1.09 11.46
CA ARG A 106 8.43 -0.68 12.11
C ARG A 106 9.27 0.21 11.19
N MET A 107 9.38 -0.16 9.91
CA MET A 107 10.06 0.66 8.91
C MET A 107 9.43 2.05 8.78
N LEU A 108 8.11 2.12 8.70
CA LEU A 108 7.41 3.41 8.61
C LEU A 108 7.68 4.28 9.83
N TYR A 109 7.71 3.67 11.01
CA TYR A 109 8.04 4.38 12.26
C TYR A 109 9.47 4.89 12.24
N GLU A 110 10.43 4.07 11.82
CA GLU A 110 11.85 4.44 11.75
C GLU A 110 12.09 5.62 10.79
N PHE A 111 11.34 5.68 9.69
CA PHE A 111 11.45 6.77 8.72
C PHE A 111 10.50 7.93 9.01
N HIS A 112 9.88 7.95 10.19
CA HIS A 112 8.98 9.03 10.63
C HIS A 112 7.78 9.26 9.70
N ILE A 113 7.29 8.20 9.06
CA ILE A 113 6.09 8.24 8.21
C ILE A 113 4.83 8.23 9.09
N ILE A 114 4.91 7.58 10.21
CA ILE A 114 3.82 7.50 11.19
C ILE A 114 4.32 7.89 12.59
#